data_544df53bddc9ebfa7b2daccb37e8a26f
#
_entry.id   544df53bddc9ebfa7b2daccb37e8a26f
#
_cell.length_a   1.000
_cell.length_b   1.000
_cell.length_c   1.000
_cell.angle_alpha   90.00
_cell.angle_beta   90.00
_cell.angle_gamma   90.00
#
_symmetry.space_group_name_H-M   'P 1'
#
loop_
_entity.id
_entity.type
_entity.pdbx_description
1 polymer ?
#
loop_
_entity_poly.entity_id
_entity_poly.type
_entity_poly.pdbx_seq_one_letter_code
_entity_poly.pdbx_strand_id
1 'polypeptide(L)'
;SLCTAVTFWLILKWEENYDQPHSTRWLVLIAYLIGVSVGVHLLNLLCIVAIVLVYYFKTSEKPTVWGSLIAVGISALIIAAILYGIVPGIVKVGGWFELLFVNGMGFSFNTGLIVYIVLLVSAIAWSVYETQNGTREWAINISLLLTIALTGMPFIGHKASGVIFGIIVLALIGAYLFSSSIPEKFKPSKWLLNTIMLCVMTITIGYSSYAVIVIRSTANPPMDQDSPEDIFALGEYLAREQYGDRPLLYGQVYSSEVALEEREDACYPLYNVKGKSYGRKEKTSANEKDSYYVMDEKRSYIYAQNMFFPRMYSPDNRHKSEYNHWVGGIKGRKVPYNSCGQMKTVTVPTQLENLKFFFRYQVGFMYWRYFMWNFAGRQNDLQGHGEIERGNWITGINFIDKMLIGG
;
A
#
# COMPACT_ATOMS: atom_id res chain seq x y z
N SER A 1 10.84 15.57 1.67
CA SER A 1 10.70 16.80 2.48
C SER A 1 10.04 17.95 1.71
N LEU A 2 10.47 18.29 0.47
CA LEU A 2 9.89 19.40 -0.30
C LEU A 2 8.38 19.21 -0.54
N CYS A 3 7.96 18.06 -1.07
CA CYS A 3 6.54 17.75 -1.31
C CYS A 3 5.71 17.90 -0.03
N THR A 4 6.23 17.40 1.10
CA THR A 4 5.56 17.52 2.40
C THR A 4 5.41 18.98 2.83
N ALA A 5 6.49 19.78 2.75
CA ALA A 5 6.46 21.20 3.12
C ALA A 5 5.47 21.99 2.26
N VAL A 6 5.48 21.77 0.93
CA VAL A 6 4.54 22.43 0.01
C VAL A 6 3.10 21.97 0.29
N THR A 7 2.87 20.69 0.59
CA THR A 7 1.54 20.19 0.94
C THR A 7 1.01 20.89 2.21
N PHE A 8 1.81 20.98 3.27
CA PHE A 8 1.42 21.71 4.48
C PHE A 8 1.16 23.20 4.21
N TRP A 9 1.99 23.85 3.40
CA TRP A 9 1.75 25.23 3.00
C TRP A 9 0.42 25.41 2.27
N LEU A 10 0.06 24.48 1.37
CA LEU A 10 -1.21 24.49 0.65
C LEU A 10 -2.40 24.22 1.58
N ILE A 11 -2.24 23.36 2.60
CA ILE A 11 -3.26 23.14 3.63
C ILE A 11 -3.57 24.43 4.37
N LEU A 12 -2.54 25.18 4.78
CA LEU A 12 -2.70 26.48 5.44
C LEU A 12 -3.33 27.51 4.47
N LYS A 13 -2.94 27.51 3.20
CA LYS A 13 -3.56 28.37 2.17
C LYS A 13 -5.03 28.02 1.94
N TRP A 14 -5.40 26.75 1.97
CA TRP A 14 -6.81 26.36 1.91
C TRP A 14 -7.58 26.84 3.15
N GLU A 15 -7.05 26.68 4.34
CA GLU A 15 -7.68 27.11 5.58
C GLU A 15 -7.90 28.64 5.61
N GLU A 16 -6.90 29.41 5.20
CA GLU A 16 -6.95 30.88 5.10
C GLU A 16 -8.03 31.35 4.10
N ASN A 17 -8.20 30.64 2.99
CA ASN A 17 -9.11 31.02 1.91
C ASN A 17 -10.40 30.17 1.89
N TYR A 18 -10.76 29.50 3.00
CA TYR A 18 -11.89 28.56 3.03
C TYR A 18 -13.22 29.21 2.60
N ASP A 19 -13.51 30.42 3.06
CA ASP A 19 -14.75 31.17 2.80
C ASP A 19 -14.77 31.85 1.42
N GLN A 20 -13.67 31.76 0.67
CA GLN A 20 -13.58 32.41 -0.65
C GLN A 20 -14.17 31.53 -1.75
N PRO A 21 -14.73 32.13 -2.82
CA PRO A 21 -15.13 31.40 -4.03
C PRO A 21 -13.94 30.58 -4.57
N HIS A 22 -14.21 29.35 -4.98
CA HIS A 22 -13.21 28.44 -5.56
C HIS A 22 -12.13 27.95 -4.58
N SER A 23 -12.36 27.94 -3.28
CA SER A 23 -11.42 27.40 -2.26
C SER A 23 -11.05 25.93 -2.54
N THR A 24 -11.94 25.14 -3.16
CA THR A 24 -11.75 23.75 -3.59
C THR A 24 -10.49 23.57 -4.48
N ARG A 25 -10.06 24.62 -5.20
CA ARG A 25 -8.82 24.55 -6.03
C ARG A 25 -7.58 24.14 -5.24
N TRP A 26 -7.51 24.51 -3.97
CA TRP A 26 -6.38 24.14 -3.10
C TRP A 26 -6.40 22.66 -2.75
N LEU A 27 -7.59 22.09 -2.49
CA LEU A 27 -7.75 20.66 -2.25
C LEU A 27 -7.35 19.84 -3.48
N VAL A 28 -7.75 20.27 -4.67
CA VAL A 28 -7.38 19.66 -5.94
C VAL A 28 -5.87 19.74 -6.19
N LEU A 29 -5.23 20.86 -5.86
CA LEU A 29 -3.77 21.01 -5.98
C LEU A 29 -3.02 20.14 -4.96
N ILE A 30 -3.54 20.00 -3.73
CA ILE A 30 -3.00 19.07 -2.74
C ILE A 30 -3.09 17.63 -3.27
N ALA A 31 -4.23 17.25 -3.85
CA ALA A 31 -4.42 15.92 -4.45
C ALA A 31 -3.41 15.65 -5.59
N TYR A 32 -3.15 16.64 -6.45
CA TYR A 32 -2.12 16.56 -7.49
C TYR A 32 -0.72 16.31 -6.89
N LEU A 33 -0.33 17.09 -5.88
CA LEU A 33 0.97 16.92 -5.21
C LEU A 33 1.09 15.56 -4.50
N ILE A 34 0.00 15.07 -3.93
CA ILE A 34 -0.05 13.72 -3.37
C ILE A 34 0.21 12.69 -4.48
N GLY A 35 -0.44 12.81 -5.63
CA GLY A 35 -0.21 11.94 -6.78
C GLY A 35 1.24 11.94 -7.26
N VAL A 36 1.84 13.12 -7.46
CA VAL A 36 3.26 13.25 -7.82
C VAL A 36 4.17 12.66 -6.74
N SER A 37 3.85 12.90 -5.47
CA SER A 37 4.69 12.46 -4.36
C SER A 37 4.69 10.95 -4.16
N VAL A 38 3.66 10.23 -4.62
CA VAL A 38 3.65 8.76 -4.63
C VAL A 38 4.84 8.23 -5.43
N GLY A 39 5.19 8.87 -6.56
CA GLY A 39 6.38 8.53 -7.36
C GLY A 39 7.72 8.86 -6.70
N VAL A 40 7.74 9.73 -5.67
CA VAL A 40 8.96 10.12 -4.97
C VAL A 40 9.09 9.39 -3.63
N HIS A 41 8.08 9.50 -2.78
CA HIS A 41 8.09 8.88 -1.46
C HIS A 41 6.68 8.78 -0.86
N LEU A 42 6.22 7.58 -0.58
CA LEU A 42 4.88 7.28 -0.05
C LEU A 42 4.56 7.94 1.30
N LEU A 43 5.58 8.35 2.07
CA LEU A 43 5.39 8.99 3.38
C LEU A 43 4.56 10.29 3.29
N ASN A 44 4.57 10.97 2.13
CA ASN A 44 3.77 12.18 1.94
C ASN A 44 2.26 11.94 2.03
N LEU A 45 1.79 10.70 1.85
CA LEU A 45 0.38 10.33 2.06
C LEU A 45 -0.10 10.61 3.50
N LEU A 46 0.82 10.66 4.48
CA LEU A 46 0.46 11.02 5.86
C LEU A 46 -0.05 12.46 5.98
N CYS A 47 0.25 13.34 5.03
CA CYS A 47 -0.34 14.68 4.97
C CYS A 47 -1.88 14.64 4.80
N ILE A 48 -2.44 13.52 4.32
CA ILE A 48 -3.89 13.32 4.24
C ILE A 48 -4.53 13.38 5.63
N VAL A 49 -3.85 12.86 6.66
CA VAL A 49 -4.33 12.96 8.04
C VAL A 49 -4.44 14.41 8.47
N ALA A 50 -3.41 15.21 8.15
CA ALA A 50 -3.40 16.64 8.48
C ALA A 50 -4.52 17.40 7.77
N ILE A 51 -4.69 17.23 6.44
CA ILE A 51 -5.73 17.98 5.71
C ILE A 51 -7.14 17.57 6.14
N VAL A 52 -7.41 16.29 6.43
CA VAL A 52 -8.73 15.83 6.88
C VAL A 52 -9.04 16.37 8.28
N LEU A 53 -8.06 16.44 9.19
CA LEU A 53 -8.23 17.05 10.49
C LEU A 53 -8.47 18.56 10.38
N VAL A 54 -7.66 19.29 9.59
CA VAL A 54 -7.85 20.72 9.36
C VAL A 54 -9.23 20.99 8.75
N TYR A 55 -9.65 20.16 7.77
CA TYR A 55 -10.99 20.24 7.19
C TYR A 55 -12.07 20.04 8.25
N TYR A 56 -11.95 19.01 9.10
CA TYR A 56 -12.91 18.75 10.17
C TYR A 56 -13.02 19.94 11.16
N PHE A 57 -11.89 20.46 11.64
CA PHE A 57 -11.88 21.57 12.58
C PHE A 57 -12.42 22.88 11.96
N LYS A 58 -12.18 23.10 10.66
CA LYS A 58 -12.65 24.29 9.96
C LYS A 58 -14.15 24.25 9.65
N THR A 59 -14.71 23.06 9.37
CA THR A 59 -16.11 22.89 8.98
C THR A 59 -17.06 22.59 10.14
N SER A 60 -16.53 22.19 11.30
CA SER A 60 -17.34 21.83 12.48
C SER A 60 -17.52 23.01 13.40
N GLU A 61 -18.76 23.41 13.67
CA GLU A 61 -19.08 24.47 14.65
C GLU A 61 -18.63 24.09 16.08
N LYS A 62 -18.71 22.81 16.43
CA LYS A 62 -18.34 22.27 17.76
C LYS A 62 -17.49 21.01 17.58
N PRO A 63 -16.19 21.14 17.39
CA PRO A 63 -15.31 19.97 17.24
C PRO A 63 -15.28 19.16 18.54
N THR A 64 -15.33 17.82 18.40
CA THR A 64 -15.33 16.86 19.50
C THR A 64 -14.18 15.87 19.33
N VAL A 65 -13.75 15.24 20.43
CA VAL A 65 -12.73 14.18 20.38
C VAL A 65 -13.17 13.02 19.48
N TRP A 66 -14.45 12.60 19.60
CA TRP A 66 -14.99 11.54 18.74
C TRP A 66 -14.99 11.92 17.25
N GLY A 67 -15.35 13.17 16.93
CA GLY A 67 -15.27 13.67 15.54
C GLY A 67 -13.83 13.67 15.01
N SER A 68 -12.84 14.02 15.83
CA SER A 68 -11.43 13.95 15.46
C SER A 68 -10.97 12.51 15.22
N LEU A 69 -11.40 11.55 16.04
CA LEU A 69 -11.11 10.13 15.82
C LEU A 69 -11.76 9.60 14.53
N ILE A 70 -12.99 10.00 14.24
CA ILE A 70 -13.66 9.68 12.96
C ILE A 70 -12.89 10.30 11.78
N ALA A 71 -12.45 11.55 11.88
CA ALA A 71 -11.65 12.20 10.85
C ALA A 71 -10.32 11.45 10.56
N VAL A 72 -9.64 10.99 11.62
CA VAL A 72 -8.45 10.12 11.48
C VAL A 72 -8.82 8.79 10.82
N GLY A 73 -9.94 8.18 11.18
CA GLY A 73 -10.45 6.96 10.54
C GLY A 73 -10.74 7.17 9.03
N ILE A 74 -11.37 8.28 8.67
CA ILE A 74 -11.62 8.65 7.26
C ILE A 74 -10.31 8.85 6.52
N SER A 75 -9.32 9.53 7.12
CA SER A 75 -8.01 9.71 6.48
C SER A 75 -7.30 8.38 6.24
N ALA A 76 -7.39 7.45 7.18
CA ALA A 76 -6.84 6.10 7.01
C ALA A 76 -7.52 5.34 5.87
N LEU A 77 -8.84 5.48 5.70
CA LEU A 77 -9.58 4.90 4.57
C LEU A 77 -9.17 5.52 3.24
N ILE A 78 -8.98 6.85 3.18
CA ILE A 78 -8.50 7.52 1.96
C ILE A 78 -7.09 7.04 1.59
N ILE A 79 -6.18 6.97 2.57
CA ILE A 79 -4.83 6.45 2.37
C ILE A 79 -4.88 5.00 1.86
N ALA A 80 -5.70 4.15 2.47
CA ALA A 80 -5.88 2.77 2.06
C ALA A 80 -6.46 2.67 0.64
N ALA A 81 -7.44 3.50 0.28
CA ALA A 81 -8.00 3.55 -1.07
C ALA A 81 -6.96 3.93 -2.13
N ILE A 82 -6.04 4.84 -1.81
CA ILE A 82 -4.94 5.20 -2.72
C ILE A 82 -3.91 4.07 -2.80
N LEU A 83 -3.39 3.59 -1.67
CA LEU A 83 -2.29 2.63 -1.61
C LEU A 83 -2.67 1.22 -2.07
N TYR A 84 -3.84 0.76 -1.69
CA TYR A 84 -4.30 -0.62 -1.98
C TYR A 84 -5.36 -0.67 -3.07
N GLY A 85 -5.95 0.47 -3.42
CA GLY A 85 -6.97 0.60 -4.47
C GLY A 85 -6.40 1.17 -5.75
N ILE A 86 -6.21 2.48 -5.83
CA ILE A 86 -5.88 3.20 -7.07
C ILE A 86 -4.51 2.79 -7.62
N VAL A 87 -3.46 2.82 -6.80
CA VAL A 87 -2.08 2.57 -7.26
C VAL A 87 -1.92 1.17 -7.85
N PRO A 88 -2.22 0.06 -7.14
CA PRO A 88 -2.15 -1.27 -7.72
C PRO A 88 -3.30 -1.59 -8.68
N GLY A 89 -4.45 -0.95 -8.52
CA GLY A 89 -5.64 -1.17 -9.34
C GLY A 89 -5.44 -0.77 -10.79
N ILE A 90 -4.87 0.40 -11.05
CA ILE A 90 -4.56 0.90 -12.39
C ILE A 90 -3.64 -0.08 -13.13
N VAL A 91 -2.58 -0.54 -12.47
CA VAL A 91 -1.64 -1.51 -13.05
C VAL A 91 -2.31 -2.85 -13.32
N LYS A 92 -3.15 -3.32 -12.39
CA LYS A 92 -3.86 -4.59 -12.51
C LYS A 92 -4.85 -4.61 -13.66
N VAL A 93 -5.71 -3.59 -13.75
CA VAL A 93 -6.69 -3.49 -14.85
C VAL A 93 -5.98 -3.24 -16.17
N GLY A 94 -4.94 -2.40 -16.19
CA GLY A 94 -4.07 -2.22 -17.36
C GLY A 94 -3.47 -3.54 -17.85
N GLY A 95 -2.97 -4.37 -16.93
CA GLY A 95 -2.47 -5.72 -17.24
C GLY A 95 -3.54 -6.67 -17.80
N TRP A 96 -4.80 -6.59 -17.32
CA TRP A 96 -5.89 -7.38 -17.89
C TRP A 96 -6.22 -6.96 -19.34
N PHE A 97 -6.26 -5.65 -19.60
CA PHE A 97 -6.42 -5.15 -20.96
C PHE A 97 -5.27 -5.57 -21.86
N GLU A 98 -4.04 -5.49 -21.36
CA GLU A 98 -2.85 -5.89 -22.11
C GLU A 98 -2.91 -7.38 -22.51
N LEU A 99 -3.21 -8.27 -21.57
CA LEU A 99 -3.37 -9.70 -21.86
C LEU A 99 -4.53 -9.97 -22.83
N LEU A 100 -5.64 -9.27 -22.70
CA LEU A 100 -6.79 -9.42 -23.58
C LEU A 100 -6.44 -9.05 -25.03
N PHE A 101 -5.77 -7.92 -25.23
CA PHE A 101 -5.44 -7.43 -26.56
C PHE A 101 -4.27 -8.21 -27.18
N VAL A 102 -3.21 -8.45 -26.44
CA VAL A 102 -2.01 -9.12 -26.97
C VAL A 102 -2.22 -10.63 -27.08
N ASN A 103 -2.52 -11.31 -25.97
CA ASN A 103 -2.66 -12.77 -25.97
C ASN A 103 -4.01 -13.23 -26.55
N GLY A 104 -5.10 -12.48 -26.28
CA GLY A 104 -6.43 -12.86 -26.73
C GLY A 104 -6.72 -12.50 -28.18
N MET A 105 -6.31 -11.31 -28.61
CA MET A 105 -6.62 -10.78 -29.94
C MET A 105 -5.41 -10.79 -30.91
N GLY A 106 -4.17 -10.94 -30.39
CA GLY A 106 -2.95 -10.98 -31.18
C GLY A 106 -2.46 -9.63 -31.70
N PHE A 107 -2.77 -8.55 -30.96
CA PHE A 107 -2.21 -7.21 -31.20
C PHE A 107 -0.76 -7.10 -30.69
N SER A 108 -0.08 -6.03 -31.06
CA SER A 108 1.28 -5.73 -30.60
C SER A 108 1.31 -5.37 -29.12
N PHE A 109 2.49 -5.56 -28.49
CA PHE A 109 2.71 -5.15 -27.10
C PHE A 109 2.29 -3.69 -26.85
N ASN A 110 1.80 -3.44 -25.65
CA ASN A 110 1.29 -2.16 -25.14
C ASN A 110 -0.02 -1.67 -25.80
N THR A 111 -0.60 -2.36 -26.79
CA THR A 111 -1.87 -1.95 -27.40
C THR A 111 -3.02 -1.95 -26.38
N GLY A 112 -3.12 -3.00 -25.59
CA GLY A 112 -4.15 -3.10 -24.54
C GLY A 112 -4.00 -2.03 -23.48
N LEU A 113 -2.76 -1.74 -23.07
CA LEU A 113 -2.46 -0.67 -22.11
C LEU A 113 -2.87 0.71 -22.65
N ILE A 114 -2.58 1.02 -23.92
CA ILE A 114 -2.96 2.29 -24.54
C ILE A 114 -4.48 2.43 -24.57
N VAL A 115 -5.20 1.40 -25.01
CA VAL A 115 -6.67 1.39 -25.03
C VAL A 115 -7.23 1.61 -23.63
N TYR A 116 -6.68 0.93 -22.63
CA TYR A 116 -7.09 1.11 -21.24
C TYR A 116 -6.88 2.54 -20.75
N ILE A 117 -5.71 3.13 -20.99
CA ILE A 117 -5.42 4.52 -20.59
C ILE A 117 -6.42 5.50 -21.23
N VAL A 118 -6.71 5.34 -22.53
CA VAL A 118 -7.71 6.18 -23.22
C VAL A 118 -9.09 6.04 -22.60
N LEU A 119 -9.52 4.81 -22.27
CA LEU A 119 -10.80 4.56 -21.61
C LEU A 119 -10.84 5.16 -20.20
N LEU A 120 -9.79 4.99 -19.41
CA LEU A 120 -9.70 5.54 -18.05
C LEU A 120 -9.77 7.07 -18.06
N VAL A 121 -8.97 7.73 -18.91
CA VAL A 121 -8.96 9.19 -19.06
C VAL A 121 -10.32 9.69 -19.52
N SER A 122 -10.95 9.02 -20.50
CA SER A 122 -12.26 9.38 -21.00
C SER A 122 -13.35 9.23 -19.92
N ALA A 123 -13.31 8.16 -19.13
CA ALA A 123 -14.26 7.94 -18.04
C ALA A 123 -14.11 9.00 -16.93
N ILE A 124 -12.88 9.32 -16.54
CA ILE A 124 -12.61 10.39 -15.57
C ILE A 124 -13.10 11.74 -16.10
N ALA A 125 -12.76 12.09 -17.33
CA ALA A 125 -13.19 13.34 -17.95
C ALA A 125 -14.72 13.44 -18.05
N TRP A 126 -15.39 12.35 -18.45
CA TRP A 126 -16.85 12.28 -18.46
C TRP A 126 -17.44 12.44 -17.06
N SER A 127 -16.90 11.76 -16.07
CA SER A 127 -17.37 11.88 -14.69
C SER A 127 -17.20 13.29 -14.12
N VAL A 128 -16.05 13.95 -14.39
CA VAL A 128 -15.85 15.35 -14.01
C VAL A 128 -16.85 16.26 -14.71
N TYR A 129 -17.07 16.08 -16.01
CA TYR A 129 -18.03 16.89 -16.78
C TYR A 129 -19.46 16.73 -16.24
N GLU A 130 -19.94 15.49 -16.03
CA GLU A 130 -21.29 15.23 -15.53
C GLU A 130 -21.49 15.71 -14.09
N THR A 131 -20.50 15.55 -13.22
CA THR A 131 -20.59 16.05 -11.85
C THR A 131 -20.55 17.57 -11.77
N GLN A 132 -19.94 18.25 -12.75
CA GLN A 132 -19.86 19.71 -12.81
C GLN A 132 -21.09 20.33 -13.50
N ASN A 133 -21.42 19.86 -14.71
CA ASN A 133 -22.40 20.48 -15.60
C ASN A 133 -23.66 19.63 -15.83
N GLY A 134 -23.59 18.32 -15.61
CA GLY A 134 -24.64 17.38 -15.93
C GLY A 134 -25.90 17.61 -15.10
N THR A 135 -27.06 17.38 -15.70
CA THR A 135 -28.37 17.40 -15.05
C THR A 135 -28.99 16.02 -14.91
N ARG A 136 -28.38 15.01 -15.57
CA ARG A 136 -28.88 13.64 -15.65
C ARG A 136 -28.22 12.80 -14.54
N GLU A 137 -28.95 12.47 -13.48
CA GLU A 137 -28.41 11.63 -12.36
C GLU A 137 -27.87 10.30 -12.83
N TRP A 138 -28.53 9.64 -13.80
CA TRP A 138 -28.05 8.36 -14.32
C TRP A 138 -26.66 8.46 -14.97
N ALA A 139 -26.39 9.57 -15.68
CA ALA A 139 -25.10 9.79 -16.35
C ALA A 139 -23.99 10.06 -15.31
N ILE A 140 -24.31 10.82 -14.27
CA ILE A 140 -23.39 11.02 -13.11
C ILE A 140 -23.07 9.66 -12.47
N ASN A 141 -24.08 8.87 -12.15
CA ASN A 141 -23.91 7.59 -11.47
C ASN A 141 -23.12 6.56 -12.31
N ILE A 142 -23.43 6.46 -13.62
CA ILE A 142 -22.72 5.54 -14.52
C ILE A 142 -21.27 5.97 -14.72
N SER A 143 -21.02 7.26 -14.96
CA SER A 143 -19.65 7.75 -15.15
C SER A 143 -18.78 7.55 -13.90
N LEU A 144 -19.36 7.72 -12.70
CA LEU A 144 -18.72 7.42 -11.43
C LEU A 144 -18.40 5.94 -11.30
N LEU A 145 -19.37 5.05 -11.53
CA LEU A 145 -19.16 3.61 -11.44
C LEU A 145 -18.12 3.11 -12.44
N LEU A 146 -18.16 3.63 -13.66
CA LEU A 146 -17.17 3.30 -14.70
C LEU A 146 -15.77 3.75 -14.28
N THR A 147 -15.63 4.96 -13.75
CA THR A 147 -14.36 5.48 -13.28
C THR A 147 -13.84 4.62 -12.12
N ILE A 148 -14.66 4.29 -11.12
CA ILE A 148 -14.30 3.43 -10.00
C ILE A 148 -13.86 2.05 -10.51
N ALA A 149 -14.57 1.46 -11.46
CA ALA A 149 -14.23 0.17 -12.05
C ALA A 149 -12.89 0.23 -12.80
N LEU A 150 -12.68 1.25 -13.64
CA LEU A 150 -11.44 1.39 -14.41
C LEU A 150 -10.23 1.77 -13.58
N THR A 151 -10.39 2.49 -12.47
CA THR A 151 -9.27 2.68 -11.53
C THR A 151 -8.82 1.38 -10.86
N GLY A 152 -9.60 0.30 -10.97
CA GLY A 152 -9.29 -0.99 -10.36
C GLY A 152 -9.43 -1.04 -8.85
N MET A 153 -9.84 0.07 -8.22
CA MET A 153 -9.93 0.21 -6.76
C MET A 153 -10.76 -0.90 -6.06
N PRO A 154 -11.90 -1.38 -6.61
CA PRO A 154 -12.67 -2.43 -5.97
C PRO A 154 -12.05 -3.83 -6.08
N PHE A 155 -11.12 -4.05 -7.01
CA PHE A 155 -10.57 -5.37 -7.31
C PHE A 155 -9.36 -5.69 -6.43
N ILE A 156 -9.59 -5.97 -5.16
CA ILE A 156 -8.52 -6.26 -4.19
C ILE A 156 -8.04 -7.72 -4.31
N GLY A 157 -6.72 -7.93 -4.21
CA GLY A 157 -6.09 -9.25 -4.29
C GLY A 157 -5.89 -9.77 -5.72
N HIS A 158 -5.26 -10.93 -5.85
CA HIS A 158 -4.83 -11.48 -7.15
C HIS A 158 -5.65 -12.69 -7.63
N LYS A 159 -6.60 -13.17 -6.81
CA LYS A 159 -7.43 -14.35 -7.11
C LYS A 159 -8.75 -13.95 -7.77
N ALA A 160 -9.41 -14.90 -8.41
CA ALA A 160 -10.77 -14.71 -8.94
C ALA A 160 -11.76 -14.22 -7.88
N SER A 161 -11.58 -14.61 -6.61
CA SER A 161 -12.37 -14.10 -5.49
C SER A 161 -12.27 -12.58 -5.32
N GLY A 162 -11.13 -11.97 -5.61
CA GLY A 162 -10.95 -10.52 -5.57
C GLY A 162 -11.71 -9.81 -6.70
N VAL A 163 -11.83 -10.43 -7.86
CA VAL A 163 -12.65 -9.90 -8.98
C VAL A 163 -14.13 -9.98 -8.62
N ILE A 164 -14.58 -11.14 -8.10
CA ILE A 164 -15.97 -11.32 -7.65
C ILE A 164 -16.31 -10.31 -6.56
N PHE A 165 -15.43 -10.15 -5.57
CA PHE A 165 -15.60 -9.14 -4.52
C PHE A 165 -15.73 -7.72 -5.11
N GLY A 166 -14.87 -7.36 -6.07
CA GLY A 166 -14.93 -6.07 -6.74
C GLY A 166 -16.25 -5.84 -7.49
N ILE A 167 -16.78 -6.86 -8.18
CA ILE A 167 -18.06 -6.80 -8.85
C ILE A 167 -19.20 -6.59 -7.82
N ILE A 168 -19.16 -7.30 -6.70
CA ILE A 168 -20.15 -7.13 -5.61
C ILE A 168 -20.09 -5.70 -5.07
N VAL A 169 -18.90 -5.17 -4.81
CA VAL A 169 -18.72 -3.79 -4.32
C VAL A 169 -19.28 -2.78 -5.32
N LEU A 170 -18.99 -2.94 -6.61
CA LEU A 170 -19.55 -2.07 -7.66
C LEU A 170 -21.07 -2.17 -7.74
N ALA A 171 -21.64 -3.38 -7.62
CA ALA A 171 -23.09 -3.58 -7.60
C ALA A 171 -23.73 -2.91 -6.37
N LEU A 172 -23.11 -3.00 -5.19
CA LEU A 172 -23.59 -2.33 -3.97
C LEU A 172 -23.52 -0.80 -4.09
N ILE A 173 -22.42 -0.26 -4.61
CA ILE A 173 -22.30 1.18 -4.87
C ILE A 173 -23.36 1.62 -5.89
N GLY A 174 -23.56 0.85 -6.98
CA GLY A 174 -24.60 1.10 -7.97
C GLY A 174 -25.98 1.07 -7.35
N ALA A 175 -26.32 0.02 -6.58
CA ALA A 175 -27.59 -0.08 -5.89
C ALA A 175 -27.83 1.12 -4.94
N TYR A 176 -26.80 1.57 -4.24
CA TYR A 176 -26.88 2.76 -3.39
C TYR A 176 -27.14 4.04 -4.19
N LEU A 177 -26.39 4.28 -5.28
CA LEU A 177 -26.50 5.48 -6.09
C LEU A 177 -27.84 5.56 -6.85
N PHE A 178 -28.35 4.42 -7.34
CA PHE A 178 -29.60 4.37 -8.11
C PHE A 178 -30.87 4.16 -7.26
N SER A 179 -30.71 3.88 -5.94
CA SER A 179 -31.87 3.65 -5.08
C SER A 179 -32.68 4.93 -4.90
N SER A 180 -33.98 4.83 -5.19
CA SER A 180 -34.97 5.86 -4.86
C SER A 180 -35.45 5.80 -3.40
N SER A 181 -35.21 4.67 -2.71
CA SER A 181 -35.62 4.48 -1.31
C SER A 181 -34.69 5.17 -0.30
N ILE A 182 -33.50 5.59 -0.72
CA ILE A 182 -32.54 6.28 0.15
C ILE A 182 -32.84 7.78 0.11
N PRO A 183 -33.17 8.42 1.25
CA PRO A 183 -33.40 9.86 1.30
C PRO A 183 -32.19 10.65 0.78
N GLU A 184 -32.44 11.72 0.04
CA GLU A 184 -31.39 12.56 -0.58
C GLU A 184 -30.35 13.08 0.42
N LYS A 185 -30.76 13.33 1.68
CA LYS A 185 -29.86 13.75 2.75
C LYS A 185 -28.71 12.77 3.04
N PHE A 186 -28.89 11.50 2.68
CA PHE A 186 -27.85 10.46 2.81
C PHE A 186 -27.07 10.21 1.52
N LYS A 187 -27.49 10.78 0.41
CA LYS A 187 -26.75 10.72 -0.85
C LYS A 187 -25.63 11.77 -0.87
N PRO A 188 -24.47 11.48 -1.49
CA PRO A 188 -23.40 12.46 -1.61
C PRO A 188 -23.85 13.64 -2.45
N SER A 189 -23.56 14.86 -2.02
CA SER A 189 -23.86 16.06 -2.80
C SER A 189 -23.07 16.08 -4.10
N LYS A 190 -23.62 16.72 -5.11
CA LYS A 190 -22.98 16.88 -6.41
C LYS A 190 -21.63 17.58 -6.31
N TRP A 191 -21.51 18.56 -5.42
CA TRP A 191 -20.26 19.23 -5.10
C TRP A 191 -19.20 18.27 -4.55
N LEU A 192 -19.60 17.39 -3.61
CA LEU A 192 -18.70 16.39 -3.03
C LEU A 192 -18.21 15.40 -4.10
N LEU A 193 -19.13 14.90 -4.95
CA LEU A 193 -18.79 13.98 -6.04
C LEU A 193 -17.82 14.64 -7.04
N ASN A 194 -18.08 15.90 -7.41
CA ASN A 194 -17.19 16.66 -8.29
C ASN A 194 -15.80 16.85 -7.67
N THR A 195 -15.74 17.23 -6.39
CA THR A 195 -14.47 17.39 -5.69
C THR A 195 -13.69 16.08 -5.63
N ILE A 196 -14.34 14.96 -5.32
CA ILE A 196 -13.72 13.62 -5.32
C ILE A 196 -13.18 13.28 -6.72
N MET A 197 -13.98 13.51 -7.78
CA MET A 197 -13.55 13.21 -9.15
C MET A 197 -12.40 14.08 -9.63
N LEU A 198 -12.38 15.35 -9.26
CA LEU A 198 -11.23 16.24 -9.50
C LEU A 198 -9.98 15.77 -8.76
N CYS A 199 -10.13 15.33 -7.51
CA CYS A 199 -9.01 14.76 -6.76
C CYS A 199 -8.50 13.45 -7.39
N VAL A 200 -9.39 12.55 -7.79
CA VAL A 200 -9.02 11.30 -8.49
C VAL A 200 -8.30 11.61 -9.79
N MET A 201 -8.81 12.55 -10.58
CA MET A 201 -8.18 13.01 -11.81
C MET A 201 -6.76 13.52 -11.57
N THR A 202 -6.58 14.41 -10.61
CA THR A 202 -5.29 15.03 -10.36
C THR A 202 -4.30 14.09 -9.70
N ILE A 203 -4.75 13.17 -8.83
CA ILE A 203 -3.93 12.06 -8.30
C ILE A 203 -3.46 11.18 -9.46
N THR A 204 -4.35 10.80 -10.38
CA THR A 204 -4.00 9.97 -11.53
C THR A 204 -3.01 10.66 -12.46
N ILE A 205 -3.18 11.97 -12.71
CA ILE A 205 -2.22 12.77 -13.48
C ILE A 205 -0.86 12.81 -12.76
N GLY A 206 -0.83 13.05 -11.46
CA GLY A 206 0.42 13.03 -10.69
C GLY A 206 1.09 11.64 -10.70
N TYR A 207 0.30 10.60 -10.51
CA TYR A 207 0.74 9.21 -10.55
C TYR A 207 1.28 8.79 -11.93
N SER A 208 0.81 9.40 -13.03
CA SER A 208 1.33 9.12 -14.38
C SER A 208 2.83 9.41 -14.53
N SER A 209 3.46 10.10 -13.58
CA SER A 209 4.91 10.27 -13.49
C SER A 209 5.68 8.93 -13.46
N TYR A 210 5.05 7.83 -13.03
CA TYR A 210 5.62 6.47 -13.13
C TYR A 210 5.85 6.01 -14.58
N ALA A 211 5.14 6.58 -15.56
CA ALA A 211 5.40 6.29 -16.97
C ALA A 211 6.85 6.67 -17.36
N VAL A 212 7.44 7.69 -16.72
CA VAL A 212 8.84 8.06 -16.94
C VAL A 212 9.79 6.94 -16.52
N ILE A 213 9.48 6.18 -15.47
CA ILE A 213 10.27 5.04 -15.01
C ILE A 213 10.23 3.95 -16.07
N VAL A 214 9.05 3.61 -16.59
CA VAL A 214 8.89 2.61 -17.65
C VAL A 214 9.67 3.02 -18.90
N ILE A 215 9.52 4.27 -19.35
CA ILE A 215 10.24 4.79 -20.53
C ILE A 215 11.76 4.77 -20.32
N ARG A 216 12.24 5.08 -19.11
CA ARG A 216 13.67 5.06 -18.80
C ARG A 216 14.22 3.64 -18.74
N SER A 217 13.44 2.69 -18.20
CA SER A 217 13.82 1.28 -18.12
C SER A 217 14.02 0.66 -19.50
N THR A 218 13.17 0.97 -20.49
CA THR A 218 13.34 0.47 -21.86
C THR A 218 14.63 0.93 -22.54
N ALA A 219 15.33 1.94 -22.01
CA ALA A 219 16.64 2.38 -22.48
C ALA A 219 17.81 1.65 -21.82
N ASN A 220 17.57 0.62 -21.01
CA ASN A 220 18.55 -0.20 -20.31
C ASN A 220 19.65 0.63 -19.61
N PRO A 221 19.31 1.50 -18.65
CA PRO A 221 20.28 2.29 -17.91
C PRO A 221 21.16 1.37 -17.03
N PRO A 222 22.39 1.81 -16.65
CA PRO A 222 23.30 0.99 -15.84
C PRO A 222 22.73 0.52 -14.49
N MET A 223 21.75 1.24 -13.95
CA MET A 223 20.98 0.85 -12.75
C MET A 223 19.50 0.81 -13.12
N ASP A 224 18.99 -0.36 -13.39
CA ASP A 224 17.59 -0.62 -13.73
C ASP A 224 17.00 -1.65 -12.79
N GLN A 225 16.59 -1.18 -11.62
CA GLN A 225 16.06 -2.05 -10.57
C GLN A 225 14.71 -2.65 -10.98
N ASP A 226 14.62 -3.97 -10.99
CA ASP A 226 13.46 -4.77 -11.38
C ASP A 226 13.03 -4.59 -12.86
N SER A 227 13.83 -3.90 -13.68
CA SER A 227 13.58 -3.66 -15.12
C SER A 227 12.08 -3.42 -15.45
N PRO A 228 11.44 -2.36 -14.94
CA PRO A 228 10.00 -2.12 -15.11
C PRO A 228 9.65 -1.63 -16.52
N GLU A 229 9.98 -2.44 -17.54
CA GLU A 229 9.80 -2.12 -18.96
C GLU A 229 8.35 -2.22 -19.45
N ASP A 230 7.50 -2.92 -18.70
CA ASP A 230 6.09 -3.12 -19.04
C ASP A 230 5.20 -3.02 -17.82
N ILE A 231 3.88 -3.15 -18.03
CA ILE A 231 2.87 -2.99 -16.98
C ILE A 231 2.98 -4.06 -15.89
N PHE A 232 3.47 -5.27 -16.19
CA PHE A 232 3.60 -6.36 -15.24
C PHE A 232 4.83 -6.16 -14.36
N ALA A 233 5.98 -5.88 -14.97
CA ALA A 233 7.20 -5.54 -14.24
C ALA A 233 7.04 -4.25 -13.41
N LEU A 234 6.31 -3.25 -13.93
CA LEU A 234 5.92 -2.07 -13.14
C LEU A 234 5.09 -2.47 -11.92
N GLY A 235 4.19 -3.44 -12.06
CA GLY A 235 3.39 -3.96 -10.94
C GLY A 235 4.25 -4.57 -9.84
N GLU A 236 5.24 -5.37 -10.19
CA GLU A 236 6.20 -6.00 -9.27
C GLU A 236 7.09 -4.96 -8.58
N TYR A 237 7.59 -3.99 -9.33
CA TYR A 237 8.34 -2.84 -8.82
C TYR A 237 7.53 -2.04 -7.77
N LEU A 238 6.26 -1.71 -8.07
CA LEU A 238 5.38 -0.97 -7.15
C LEU A 238 5.00 -1.78 -5.91
N ALA A 239 4.79 -3.08 -6.06
CA ALA A 239 4.53 -4.00 -4.97
C ALA A 239 5.77 -4.24 -4.09
N ARG A 240 6.96 -3.82 -4.53
CA ARG A 240 8.25 -4.05 -3.86
C ARG A 240 8.50 -5.53 -3.56
N GLU A 241 8.15 -6.40 -4.49
CA GLU A 241 8.18 -7.85 -4.31
C GLU A 241 9.58 -8.38 -4.00
N GLN A 242 10.62 -7.72 -4.48
CA GLN A 242 12.03 -8.01 -4.18
C GLN A 242 12.37 -8.02 -2.67
N TYR A 243 11.62 -7.28 -1.85
CA TYR A 243 11.87 -7.23 -0.39
C TYR A 243 11.14 -8.33 0.37
N GLY A 244 10.38 -9.18 -0.33
CA GLY A 244 9.59 -10.28 0.24
C GLY A 244 8.43 -9.81 1.12
N ASP A 245 7.61 -10.77 1.49
CA ASP A 245 6.46 -10.55 2.36
C ASP A 245 6.83 -10.61 3.83
N ARG A 246 6.35 -9.66 4.61
CA ARG A 246 6.50 -9.61 6.07
C ARG A 246 5.13 -9.72 6.72
N PRO A 247 4.92 -10.69 7.61
CA PRO A 247 3.65 -10.82 8.31
C PRO A 247 3.44 -9.63 9.25
N LEU A 248 2.34 -8.88 9.05
CA LEU A 248 2.05 -7.69 9.85
C LEU A 248 1.18 -8.01 11.06
N LEU A 249 0.02 -8.64 10.82
CA LEU A 249 -0.97 -8.91 11.87
C LEU A 249 -1.01 -10.39 12.28
N TYR A 250 -0.83 -11.30 11.33
CA TYR A 250 -0.86 -12.74 11.58
C TYR A 250 0.06 -13.45 10.59
N GLY A 251 0.89 -14.38 11.06
CA GLY A 251 1.76 -15.15 10.21
C GLY A 251 2.87 -15.88 10.96
N GLN A 252 3.85 -16.34 10.20
CA GLN A 252 4.93 -17.18 10.71
C GLN A 252 5.84 -16.44 11.71
N VAL A 253 6.50 -17.22 12.54
CA VAL A 253 7.63 -16.82 13.38
C VAL A 253 8.92 -17.43 12.86
N TYR A 254 10.07 -16.98 13.33
CA TYR A 254 11.39 -17.38 12.83
C TYR A 254 11.66 -18.90 12.83
N SER A 255 10.98 -19.65 13.67
CA SER A 255 11.10 -21.10 13.79
C SER A 255 9.95 -21.87 13.17
N SER A 256 9.04 -21.19 12.47
CA SER A 256 7.91 -21.85 11.82
C SER A 256 8.37 -22.74 10.67
N GLU A 257 7.81 -23.91 10.61
CA GLU A 257 8.04 -24.87 9.53
C GLU A 257 6.93 -24.75 8.46
N VAL A 258 7.30 -24.97 7.21
CA VAL A 258 6.32 -25.02 6.11
C VAL A 258 5.42 -26.23 6.30
N ALA A 259 4.13 -26.03 6.21
CA ALA A 259 3.16 -27.13 6.24
C ALA A 259 3.35 -28.03 5.00
N LEU A 260 3.42 -29.34 5.22
CA LEU A 260 3.59 -30.33 4.18
C LEU A 260 2.30 -31.15 3.99
N GLU A 261 2.02 -31.53 2.76
CA GLU A 261 0.97 -32.45 2.40
C GLU A 261 1.58 -33.71 1.79
N GLU A 262 1.17 -34.86 2.26
CA GLU A 262 1.56 -36.15 1.69
C GLU A 262 0.68 -36.45 0.47
N ARG A 263 1.31 -36.62 -0.69
CA ARG A 263 0.64 -37.03 -1.94
C ARG A 263 1.41 -38.17 -2.56
N GLU A 264 0.71 -39.26 -2.80
CA GLU A 264 1.28 -40.51 -3.33
C GLU A 264 2.45 -41.02 -2.46
N ASP A 265 3.70 -40.81 -2.87
CA ASP A 265 4.88 -41.27 -2.13
C ASP A 265 5.83 -40.10 -1.73
N ALA A 266 5.39 -38.87 -1.85
CA ALA A 266 6.23 -37.70 -1.59
C ALA A 266 5.51 -36.59 -0.81
N CYS A 267 6.32 -35.78 -0.12
CA CYS A 267 5.84 -34.65 0.68
C CYS A 267 6.04 -33.36 -0.06
N TYR A 268 4.99 -32.62 -0.26
CA TYR A 268 4.99 -31.37 -0.97
C TYR A 268 4.66 -30.20 -0.04
N PRO A 269 5.36 -29.04 -0.17
CA PRO A 269 5.03 -27.87 0.61
C PRO A 269 3.67 -27.29 0.19
N LEU A 270 2.86 -27.00 1.19
CA LEU A 270 1.60 -26.30 0.96
C LEU A 270 1.86 -24.83 0.69
N TYR A 271 1.25 -24.32 -0.37
CA TYR A 271 1.32 -22.91 -0.74
C TYR A 271 0.02 -22.41 -1.36
N ASN A 272 -0.18 -21.11 -1.26
CA ASN A 272 -1.20 -20.39 -2.00
C ASN A 272 -0.57 -19.67 -3.18
N VAL A 273 -1.14 -19.80 -4.38
CA VAL A 273 -0.77 -18.97 -5.51
C VAL A 273 -1.35 -17.55 -5.29
N LYS A 274 -0.49 -16.55 -5.18
CA LYS A 274 -0.89 -15.14 -5.03
C LYS A 274 -1.11 -14.44 -6.36
N GLY A 275 -0.40 -14.84 -7.40
CA GLY A 275 -0.46 -14.24 -8.74
C GLY A 275 0.47 -14.95 -9.69
N LYS A 276 0.60 -14.37 -10.89
CA LYS A 276 1.50 -14.86 -11.94
C LYS A 276 2.40 -13.72 -12.36
N SER A 277 3.68 -14.00 -12.60
CA SER A 277 4.61 -13.12 -13.30
C SER A 277 4.54 -13.40 -14.78
N TYR A 278 4.56 -12.34 -15.57
CA TYR A 278 4.47 -12.44 -17.03
C TYR A 278 5.75 -11.89 -17.68
N GLY A 279 6.25 -12.59 -18.70
CA GLY A 279 7.37 -12.16 -19.51
C GLY A 279 6.96 -12.05 -20.98
N ARG A 280 7.65 -11.18 -21.72
CA ARG A 280 7.48 -11.06 -23.17
C ARG A 280 8.14 -12.24 -23.84
N LYS A 281 7.43 -12.93 -24.74
CA LYS A 281 8.00 -14.00 -25.55
C LYS A 281 8.84 -13.37 -26.65
N GLU A 282 10.10 -13.78 -26.75
CA GLU A 282 10.98 -13.41 -27.88
C GLU A 282 10.45 -14.06 -29.15
N LYS A 283 10.43 -13.29 -30.24
CA LYS A 283 10.03 -13.79 -31.56
C LYS A 283 11.15 -14.60 -32.20
N THR A 284 10.84 -15.80 -32.63
CA THR A 284 11.75 -16.63 -33.40
C THR A 284 11.66 -16.35 -34.90
N SER A 285 10.58 -15.73 -35.37
CA SER A 285 10.38 -15.30 -36.76
C SER A 285 9.62 -13.96 -36.83
N ALA A 286 9.83 -13.21 -37.93
CA ALA A 286 9.19 -11.91 -38.16
C ALA A 286 7.65 -11.97 -38.23
N ASN A 287 7.08 -13.13 -38.58
CA ASN A 287 5.62 -13.33 -38.68
C ASN A 287 4.97 -13.79 -37.38
N GLU A 288 5.76 -14.02 -36.31
CA GLU A 288 5.22 -14.44 -35.02
C GLU A 288 4.56 -13.27 -34.32
N LYS A 289 3.33 -13.51 -33.78
CA LYS A 289 2.59 -12.52 -33.04
C LYS A 289 3.23 -12.28 -31.68
N ASP A 290 3.09 -11.06 -31.17
CA ASP A 290 3.47 -10.73 -29.80
C ASP A 290 2.65 -11.56 -28.83
N SER A 291 3.26 -12.03 -27.77
CA SER A 291 2.58 -12.77 -26.70
C SER A 291 3.34 -12.69 -25.38
N TYR A 292 2.61 -12.69 -24.28
CA TYR A 292 3.14 -12.88 -22.94
C TYR A 292 3.04 -14.34 -22.53
N TYR A 293 4.04 -14.84 -21.84
CA TYR A 293 4.01 -16.16 -21.20
C TYR A 293 4.11 -16.03 -19.68
N VAL A 294 3.63 -17.01 -18.97
CA VAL A 294 3.76 -17.06 -17.51
C VAL A 294 5.18 -17.53 -17.18
N MET A 295 5.98 -16.64 -16.59
CA MET A 295 7.34 -16.93 -16.15
C MET A 295 7.37 -17.77 -14.88
N ASP A 296 6.58 -17.36 -13.87
CA ASP A 296 6.50 -18.02 -12.58
C ASP A 296 5.15 -17.78 -11.91
N GLU A 297 4.81 -18.66 -10.97
CA GLU A 297 3.69 -18.49 -10.07
C GLU A 297 4.16 -17.95 -8.73
N LYS A 298 3.66 -16.78 -8.34
CA LYS A 298 3.97 -16.17 -7.03
C LYS A 298 3.37 -17.02 -5.92
N ARG A 299 4.21 -17.79 -5.24
CA ARG A 299 3.80 -18.74 -4.20
C ARG A 299 3.98 -18.13 -2.82
N SER A 300 2.98 -18.27 -1.97
CA SER A 300 3.05 -17.95 -0.55
C SER A 300 2.89 -19.24 0.24
N TYR A 301 3.96 -19.66 0.89
CA TYR A 301 3.95 -20.89 1.69
C TYR A 301 3.02 -20.76 2.89
N ILE A 302 2.36 -21.87 3.21
CA ILE A 302 1.54 -21.99 4.40
C ILE A 302 2.42 -22.58 5.51
N TYR A 303 2.44 -21.92 6.64
CA TYR A 303 3.26 -22.33 7.78
C TYR A 303 2.40 -23.07 8.82
N ALA A 304 2.98 -24.12 9.41
CA ALA A 304 2.30 -24.91 10.42
C ALA A 304 2.11 -24.14 11.75
N GLN A 305 3.02 -23.21 12.05
CA GLN A 305 2.93 -22.38 13.24
C GLN A 305 2.78 -20.92 12.84
N ASN A 306 1.74 -20.28 13.35
CA ASN A 306 1.50 -18.85 13.14
C ASN A 306 1.24 -18.16 14.47
N MET A 307 1.49 -16.86 14.51
CA MET A 307 1.32 -16.02 15.68
C MET A 307 0.58 -14.75 15.31
N PHE A 308 -0.19 -14.20 16.24
CA PHE A 308 -0.74 -12.86 16.10
C PHE A 308 0.36 -11.81 16.33
N PHE A 309 0.41 -10.81 15.42
CA PHE A 309 1.39 -9.72 15.46
C PHE A 309 2.84 -10.21 15.55
N PRO A 310 3.33 -11.06 14.63
CA PRO A 310 4.66 -11.63 14.71
C PRO A 310 5.72 -10.57 14.41
N ARG A 311 6.61 -10.32 15.37
CA ARG A 311 7.74 -9.41 15.22
C ARG A 311 9.06 -10.15 14.99
N MET A 312 9.17 -11.35 15.51
CA MET A 312 10.30 -12.25 15.31
C MET A 312 9.97 -13.27 14.20
N TYR A 313 9.86 -12.82 12.94
CA TYR A 313 9.37 -13.64 11.83
C TYR A 313 10.46 -14.20 10.92
N SER A 314 11.63 -13.58 10.85
CA SER A 314 12.67 -13.94 9.90
C SER A 314 13.49 -15.18 10.34
N PRO A 315 13.62 -16.19 9.46
CA PRO A 315 14.39 -17.40 9.78
C PRO A 315 15.91 -17.21 9.61
N ASP A 316 16.41 -16.05 9.20
CA ASP A 316 17.86 -15.78 9.07
C ASP A 316 18.56 -15.94 10.43
N ASN A 317 19.71 -16.61 10.44
CA ASN A 317 20.44 -16.88 11.66
C ASN A 317 20.95 -15.62 12.35
N ARG A 318 21.28 -14.57 11.60
CA ARG A 318 21.64 -13.27 12.15
C ARG A 318 20.47 -12.65 12.88
N HIS A 319 19.27 -12.71 12.30
CA HIS A 319 18.07 -12.21 12.96
C HIS A 319 17.70 -13.04 14.20
N LYS A 320 17.89 -14.35 14.18
CA LYS A 320 17.66 -15.21 15.37
C LYS A 320 18.58 -14.83 16.53
N SER A 321 19.85 -14.51 16.25
CA SER A 321 20.80 -14.00 17.25
C SER A 321 20.31 -12.69 17.86
N GLU A 322 19.85 -11.76 17.02
CA GLU A 322 19.28 -10.48 17.44
C GLU A 322 18.03 -10.67 18.31
N TYR A 323 17.11 -11.54 17.90
CA TYR A 323 15.92 -11.83 18.70
C TYR A 323 16.29 -12.33 20.10
N ASN A 324 17.26 -13.23 20.17
CA ASN A 324 17.72 -13.78 21.44
C ASN A 324 18.39 -12.72 22.32
N HIS A 325 19.21 -11.86 21.72
CA HIS A 325 19.88 -10.73 22.40
C HIS A 325 18.85 -9.76 23.01
N TRP A 326 17.93 -9.25 22.20
CA TRP A 326 16.97 -8.23 22.64
C TRP A 326 15.90 -8.75 23.60
N VAL A 327 15.54 -10.02 23.51
CA VAL A 327 14.65 -10.66 24.48
C VAL A 327 15.36 -11.01 25.79
N GLY A 328 16.67 -11.22 25.74
CA GLY A 328 17.48 -11.66 26.90
C GLY A 328 17.31 -13.17 27.17
N GLY A 329 17.32 -13.95 26.08
CA GLY A 329 17.16 -15.40 26.11
C GLY A 329 15.70 -15.82 25.80
N ILE A 330 15.50 -16.50 24.66
CA ILE A 330 14.22 -17.04 24.26
C ILE A 330 14.09 -18.46 24.78
N LYS A 331 13.12 -18.71 25.65
CA LYS A 331 12.77 -20.07 26.13
C LYS A 331 11.80 -20.75 25.21
N GLY A 332 10.84 -19.99 24.68
CA GLY A 332 9.81 -20.47 23.78
C GLY A 332 8.87 -21.52 24.40
N ARG A 333 7.99 -22.05 23.56
CA ARG A 333 7.14 -23.21 23.88
C ARG A 333 7.33 -24.29 22.81
N LYS A 334 7.33 -25.54 23.21
CA LYS A 334 7.35 -26.69 22.30
C LYS A 334 5.96 -26.91 21.73
N VAL A 335 5.85 -26.92 20.41
CA VAL A 335 4.59 -27.14 19.68
C VAL A 335 4.76 -28.33 18.76
N PRO A 336 3.96 -29.41 18.93
CA PRO A 336 3.97 -30.52 18.00
C PRO A 336 3.33 -30.13 16.67
N TYR A 337 3.85 -30.64 15.56
CA TYR A 337 3.27 -30.47 14.24
C TYR A 337 3.48 -31.71 13.40
N ASN A 338 2.59 -31.93 12.44
CA ASN A 338 2.73 -33.02 11.50
C ASN A 338 3.64 -32.60 10.33
N SER A 339 4.78 -33.29 10.23
CA SER A 339 5.73 -33.15 9.11
C SER A 339 5.61 -34.42 8.26
N CYS A 340 4.67 -34.44 7.33
CA CYS A 340 4.46 -35.56 6.41
C CYS A 340 4.25 -36.91 7.11
N GLY A 341 3.19 -37.03 7.89
CA GLY A 341 2.89 -38.27 8.63
C GLY A 341 3.71 -38.49 9.89
N GLN A 342 4.81 -37.71 10.07
CA GLN A 342 5.67 -37.77 11.25
C GLN A 342 5.38 -36.61 12.20
N MET A 343 5.06 -36.94 13.46
CA MET A 343 4.95 -35.91 14.50
C MET A 343 6.31 -35.41 14.92
N LYS A 344 6.61 -34.14 14.62
CA LYS A 344 7.80 -33.43 15.05
C LYS A 344 7.44 -32.32 16.04
N THR A 345 8.44 -31.85 16.79
CA THR A 345 8.24 -30.76 17.75
C THR A 345 9.17 -29.61 17.39
N VAL A 346 8.63 -28.41 17.33
CA VAL A 346 9.39 -27.18 17.12
C VAL A 346 9.21 -26.24 18.31
N THR A 347 10.27 -25.51 18.67
CA THR A 347 10.21 -24.48 19.71
C THR A 347 9.85 -23.15 19.05
N VAL A 348 8.68 -22.62 19.39
CA VAL A 348 8.22 -21.31 18.92
C VAL A 348 8.29 -20.29 20.05
N PRO A 349 8.60 -19.01 19.76
CA PRO A 349 8.59 -17.98 20.78
C PRO A 349 7.19 -17.82 21.38
N THR A 350 7.14 -17.44 22.64
CA THR A 350 5.88 -17.07 23.29
C THR A 350 5.41 -15.68 22.84
N GLN A 351 4.11 -15.38 23.00
CA GLN A 351 3.59 -14.04 22.67
C GLN A 351 4.25 -12.95 23.55
N LEU A 352 4.59 -13.26 24.81
CA LEU A 352 5.27 -12.33 25.70
C LEU A 352 6.71 -12.04 25.23
N GLU A 353 7.45 -13.05 24.78
CA GLU A 353 8.79 -12.86 24.21
C GLU A 353 8.74 -12.02 22.94
N ASN A 354 7.76 -12.27 22.07
CA ASN A 354 7.50 -11.49 20.87
C ASN A 354 7.18 -10.03 21.18
N LEU A 355 6.31 -9.76 22.16
CA LEU A 355 6.01 -8.39 22.63
C LEU A 355 7.22 -7.74 23.31
N LYS A 356 8.02 -8.50 24.06
CA LYS A 356 9.26 -8.00 24.68
C LYS A 356 10.25 -7.52 23.61
N PHE A 357 10.41 -8.29 22.51
CA PHE A 357 11.21 -7.87 21.36
C PHE A 357 10.62 -6.59 20.70
N PHE A 358 9.30 -6.53 20.51
CA PHE A 358 8.64 -5.36 19.94
C PHE A 358 8.94 -4.10 20.76
N PHE A 359 8.71 -4.13 22.10
CA PHE A 359 8.90 -2.95 22.93
C PHE A 359 10.36 -2.58 23.14
N ARG A 360 11.25 -3.57 23.37
CA ARG A 360 12.68 -3.27 23.59
C ARG A 360 13.40 -2.84 22.32
N TYR A 361 13.24 -3.62 21.24
CA TYR A 361 13.95 -3.35 20.00
C TYR A 361 13.23 -2.35 19.13
N GLN A 362 12.00 -2.64 18.69
CA GLN A 362 11.34 -1.81 17.68
C GLN A 362 10.87 -0.47 18.24
N VAL A 363 10.24 -0.46 19.41
CA VAL A 363 9.78 0.78 20.04
C VAL A 363 10.89 1.51 20.74
N GLY A 364 11.65 0.84 21.63
CA GLY A 364 12.68 1.47 22.45
C GLY A 364 13.91 1.85 21.63
N PHE A 365 14.57 0.87 21.02
CA PHE A 365 15.84 1.11 20.35
C PHE A 365 15.66 1.73 18.95
N MET A 366 14.84 1.14 18.08
CA MET A 366 14.71 1.61 16.69
C MET A 366 13.92 2.92 16.59
N TYR A 367 12.80 3.04 17.28
CA TYR A 367 11.95 4.24 17.16
C TYR A 367 12.32 5.30 18.19
N TRP A 368 12.17 5.01 19.49
CA TRP A 368 12.28 6.02 20.56
C TRP A 368 13.70 6.58 20.66
N ARG A 369 14.72 5.70 20.67
CA ARG A 369 16.12 6.14 20.67
C ARG A 369 16.41 7.06 19.47
N TYR A 370 16.00 6.66 18.26
CA TYR A 370 16.23 7.45 17.06
C TYR A 370 15.48 8.80 17.10
N PHE A 371 14.24 8.79 17.58
CA PHE A 371 13.46 10.02 17.78
C PHE A 371 14.16 10.98 18.72
N MET A 372 14.51 10.52 19.93
CA MET A 372 15.17 11.35 20.92
C MET A 372 16.59 11.77 20.49
N TRP A 373 17.29 10.93 19.76
CA TRP A 373 18.59 11.24 19.18
C TRP A 373 18.54 12.42 18.21
N ASN A 374 17.44 12.62 17.51
CA ASN A 374 17.25 13.75 16.60
C ASN A 374 16.66 14.99 17.28
N PHE A 375 15.89 14.84 18.34
CA PHE A 375 15.13 15.96 18.94
C PHE A 375 15.62 16.39 20.32
N ALA A 376 16.31 15.54 21.08
CA ALA A 376 16.89 15.89 22.37
C ALA A 376 18.40 16.13 22.24
N GLY A 377 19.18 15.07 22.08
CA GLY A 377 20.62 15.15 21.95
C GLY A 377 21.25 13.80 21.70
N ARG A 378 22.50 13.82 21.25
CA ARG A 378 23.30 12.62 20.93
C ARG A 378 24.41 12.44 21.94
N GLN A 379 24.58 11.24 22.44
CA GLN A 379 25.71 10.88 23.28
C GLN A 379 27.03 10.99 22.50
N ASN A 380 27.06 10.40 21.30
CA ASN A 380 28.18 10.42 20.36
C ASN A 380 27.70 10.05 18.95
N ASP A 381 28.57 10.14 17.95
CA ASP A 381 28.29 9.79 16.55
C ASP A 381 28.61 8.31 16.24
N LEU A 382 28.95 7.50 17.22
CA LEU A 382 29.22 6.08 17.06
C LEU A 382 27.90 5.32 16.92
N GLN A 383 27.87 4.40 15.96
CA GLN A 383 26.71 3.52 15.79
C GLN A 383 26.66 2.51 16.93
N GLY A 384 25.62 2.57 17.76
CA GLY A 384 25.37 1.64 18.85
C GLY A 384 24.39 0.56 18.45
N HIS A 385 24.43 -0.55 19.20
CA HIS A 385 23.54 -1.70 19.05
C HIS A 385 22.79 -2.06 20.35
N GLY A 386 22.56 -1.06 21.19
CA GLY A 386 21.89 -1.20 22.48
C GLY A 386 22.82 -1.19 23.68
N GLU A 387 24.13 -1.11 23.46
CA GLU A 387 25.13 -0.88 24.53
C GLU A 387 25.04 0.55 25.09
N ILE A 388 25.45 0.71 26.35
CA ILE A 388 25.33 1.98 27.08
C ILE A 388 26.29 3.05 26.53
N GLU A 389 27.43 2.64 25.97
CA GLU A 389 28.53 3.52 25.60
C GLU A 389 28.38 4.19 24.23
N ARG A 390 27.50 3.70 23.38
CA ARG A 390 27.43 4.10 21.96
C ARG A 390 26.03 4.36 21.45
N GLY A 391 25.92 5.48 20.72
CA GLY A 391 24.72 5.77 19.90
C GLY A 391 23.44 5.98 20.69
N ASN A 392 23.52 6.35 21.99
CA ASN A 392 22.34 6.65 22.78
C ASN A 392 21.94 8.13 22.65
N TRP A 393 20.73 8.43 23.08
CA TRP A 393 20.28 9.81 23.22
C TRP A 393 20.55 10.34 24.62
N ILE A 394 20.74 11.63 24.73
CA ILE A 394 20.93 12.34 25.99
C ILE A 394 20.04 13.59 26.02
N THR A 395 19.72 14.03 27.24
CA THR A 395 18.89 15.23 27.44
C THR A 395 19.71 16.47 27.75
N GLY A 396 20.96 16.30 28.15
CA GLY A 396 21.80 17.34 28.75
C GLY A 396 21.50 17.61 30.23
N ILE A 397 20.55 16.88 30.82
CA ILE A 397 20.21 16.96 32.25
C ILE A 397 20.85 15.79 32.96
N ASN A 398 21.90 16.05 33.74
CA ASN A 398 22.71 15.02 34.41
C ASN A 398 21.91 13.95 35.17
N PHE A 399 20.83 14.31 35.83
CA PHE A 399 20.00 13.36 36.56
C PHE A 399 19.33 12.33 35.64
N ILE A 400 18.79 12.81 34.53
CA ILE A 400 18.11 11.94 33.53
C ILE A 400 19.15 11.10 32.80
N ASP A 401 20.24 11.74 32.37
CA ASP A 401 21.26 11.08 31.55
C ASP A 401 21.98 9.97 32.34
N LYS A 402 22.23 10.18 33.65
CA LYS A 402 22.74 9.12 34.53
C LYS A 402 21.80 7.94 34.68
N MET A 403 20.48 8.15 34.63
CA MET A 403 19.52 7.06 34.65
C MET A 403 19.49 6.27 33.34
N LEU A 404 19.79 6.92 32.20
CA LEU A 404 19.74 6.33 30.87
C LEU A 404 21.03 5.57 30.49
N ILE A 405 22.17 6.17 30.76
CA ILE A 405 23.49 5.66 30.30
C ILE A 405 24.43 5.22 31.40
N GLY A 406 23.99 5.31 32.65
CA GLY A 406 24.84 5.02 33.82
C GLY A 406 25.82 6.16 34.10
N GLY A 407 26.07 6.46 35.34
CA GLY A 407 27.02 7.48 35.76
C GLY A 407 28.40 6.98 35.90
#